data_12fa39d64bba1dacdcff6bab97d37599
#
_entry.id   12fa39d64bba1dacdcff6bab97d37599
#
_cell.length_a   1.000
_cell.length_b   1.000
_cell.length_c   1.000
_cell.angle_alpha   90.00
_cell.angle_beta   90.00
_cell.angle_gamma   90.00
#
_symmetry.space_group_name_H-M   'P 1'
#
loop_
_entity.id
_entity.type
_entity.pdbx_description
1 polymer ?
#
loop_
_entity_poly.entity_id
_entity_poly.type
_entity_poly.pdbx_seq_one_letter_code
_entity_poly.pdbx_strand_id
1 'polypeptide(L)'
;YQYMNDSQVKDYREYLYKNAQDFYGKKAFLLYSMDLSGIQDFIYTIHSKDALKTLRARSFYLEIMMEHMIDTLLERLSLSRANLLYAGGGHCYMILPNTAAVKDVLAKFMGETNEWLTENYDIVLYVADGYAEASADNLKNVPEKSYGELFKTMSNAISEKKSNRYMIEQIKNLNGS
;
A
#
# COMPACT_ATOMS: atom_id res chain seq x y z
N TYR A 1 17.10 10.89 -13.81
CA TYR A 1 17.99 10.16 -14.73
C TYR A 1 17.53 10.24 -16.18
N GLN A 2 16.23 10.32 -16.48
CA GLN A 2 15.67 10.23 -17.84
C GLN A 2 16.11 11.38 -18.79
N TYR A 3 16.61 12.49 -18.23
CA TYR A 3 17.02 13.70 -18.97
C TYR A 3 18.48 14.08 -18.77
N MET A 4 19.27 13.23 -18.14
CA MET A 4 20.69 13.47 -17.86
C MET A 4 21.56 12.65 -18.83
N ASN A 5 22.61 13.26 -19.39
CA ASN A 5 23.61 12.52 -20.13
C ASN A 5 24.56 11.75 -19.17
N ASP A 6 25.36 10.83 -19.71
CA ASP A 6 26.22 9.94 -18.90
C ASP A 6 27.19 10.69 -17.98
N SER A 7 27.74 11.83 -18.43
CA SER A 7 28.61 12.66 -17.61
C SER A 7 27.85 13.27 -16.43
N GLN A 8 26.68 13.86 -16.68
CA GLN A 8 25.83 14.44 -15.63
C GLN A 8 25.38 13.37 -14.62
N VAL A 9 25.07 12.15 -15.07
CA VAL A 9 24.73 11.03 -14.18
C VAL A 9 25.91 10.66 -13.29
N LYS A 10 27.14 10.63 -13.83
CA LYS A 10 28.36 10.35 -13.08
C LYS A 10 28.62 11.41 -12.04
N ASP A 11 28.56 12.69 -12.43
CA ASP A 11 28.76 13.84 -11.54
C ASP A 11 27.74 13.87 -10.43
N TYR A 12 26.47 13.57 -10.75
CA TYR A 12 25.39 13.50 -9.75
C TYR A 12 25.57 12.35 -8.75
N ARG A 13 26.01 11.17 -9.24
CA ARG A 13 26.34 10.03 -8.36
C ARG A 13 27.50 10.35 -7.43
N GLU A 14 28.53 10.98 -7.93
CA GLU A 14 29.69 11.38 -7.13
C GLU A 14 29.29 12.42 -6.08
N TYR A 15 28.47 13.40 -6.47
CA TYR A 15 27.89 14.37 -5.53
C TYR A 15 27.08 13.70 -4.42
N LEU A 16 26.18 12.77 -4.77
CA LEU A 16 25.38 12.04 -3.79
C LEU A 16 26.25 11.20 -2.85
N TYR A 17 27.30 10.57 -3.39
CA TYR A 17 28.22 9.77 -2.58
C TYR A 17 29.01 10.64 -1.60
N LYS A 18 29.56 11.76 -2.05
CA LYS A 18 30.30 12.69 -1.20
C LYS A 18 29.45 13.35 -0.11
N ASN A 19 28.17 13.57 -0.39
CA ASN A 19 27.24 14.22 0.52
C ASN A 19 26.22 13.24 1.12
N ALA A 20 26.50 11.94 1.11
CA ALA A 20 25.55 10.91 1.53
C ALA A 20 25.02 11.13 2.96
N GLN A 21 25.86 11.58 3.88
CA GLN A 21 25.51 11.88 5.27
C GLN A 21 24.38 12.93 5.37
N ASP A 22 24.42 13.97 4.51
CA ASP A 22 23.43 15.05 4.50
C ASP A 22 22.04 14.57 4.01
N PHE A 23 22.02 13.45 3.27
CA PHE A 23 20.79 12.87 2.73
C PHE A 23 20.16 11.80 3.62
N TYR A 24 20.93 11.17 4.49
CA TYR A 24 20.45 10.04 5.30
C TYR A 24 19.29 10.40 6.22
N GLY A 25 19.27 11.61 6.79
CA GLY A 25 18.19 12.08 7.65
C GLY A 25 16.96 12.62 6.90
N LYS A 26 17.05 12.85 5.58
CA LYS A 26 15.93 13.40 4.80
C LYS A 26 14.83 12.39 4.62
N LYS A 27 13.58 12.80 4.82
CA LYS A 27 12.37 11.99 4.62
C LYS A 27 12.06 11.83 3.11
N ALA A 28 12.95 11.12 2.41
CA ALA A 28 12.89 10.94 0.96
C ALA A 28 11.99 9.77 0.52
N PHE A 29 11.54 8.94 1.46
CA PHE A 29 10.80 7.72 1.19
C PHE A 29 9.46 7.71 1.92
N LEU A 30 8.49 6.97 1.37
CA LEU A 30 7.30 6.50 2.06
C LEU A 30 7.43 4.99 2.27
N LEU A 31 7.32 4.52 3.51
CA LEU A 31 6.96 3.14 3.78
C LEU A 31 5.43 3.08 3.64
N TYR A 32 4.95 2.42 2.58
CA TYR A 32 3.55 2.35 2.20
C TYR A 32 3.02 0.93 2.32
N SER A 33 1.75 0.79 2.69
CA SER A 33 1.06 -0.49 2.73
C SER A 33 -0.38 -0.36 2.24
N MET A 34 -0.86 -1.39 1.58
CA MET A 34 -2.28 -1.66 1.33
C MET A 34 -2.69 -2.91 2.11
N ASP A 35 -3.92 -2.93 2.61
CA ASP A 35 -4.48 -4.03 3.38
C ASP A 35 -5.96 -4.24 2.98
N LEU A 36 -6.22 -5.40 2.36
CA LEU A 36 -7.55 -5.82 1.93
C LEU A 36 -8.35 -6.36 3.11
N SER A 37 -9.47 -5.74 3.39
CA SER A 37 -10.43 -6.12 4.44
C SER A 37 -11.62 -6.89 3.86
N GLY A 38 -12.30 -7.69 4.70
CA GLY A 38 -13.47 -8.49 4.30
C GLY A 38 -13.13 -9.84 3.67
N ILE A 39 -11.86 -10.22 3.68
CA ILE A 39 -11.37 -11.49 3.10
C ILE A 39 -12.12 -12.70 3.66
N GLN A 40 -12.32 -12.77 4.97
CA GLN A 40 -13.00 -13.90 5.60
C GLN A 40 -14.47 -13.98 5.20
N ASP A 41 -15.19 -12.88 5.23
CA ASP A 41 -16.59 -12.83 4.82
C ASP A 41 -16.73 -13.22 3.33
N PHE A 42 -15.85 -12.73 2.47
CA PHE A 42 -15.82 -13.11 1.06
C PHE A 42 -15.56 -14.60 0.86
N ILE A 43 -14.60 -15.18 1.60
CA ILE A 43 -14.22 -16.58 1.45
C ILE A 43 -15.29 -17.52 2.03
N TYR A 44 -15.85 -17.22 3.19
CA TYR A 44 -16.73 -18.14 3.94
C TYR A 44 -18.23 -18.01 3.64
N THR A 45 -18.65 -17.10 2.76
CA THR A 45 -20.07 -16.95 2.34
C THR A 45 -20.60 -18.16 1.52
N ILE A 46 -20.17 -19.40 1.80
CA ILE A 46 -20.49 -20.57 0.97
C ILE A 46 -21.27 -21.61 1.75
N HIS A 47 -22.48 -21.92 1.24
CA HIS A 47 -23.29 -23.06 1.66
C HIS A 47 -23.29 -24.09 0.54
N SER A 48 -22.31 -25.01 0.41
CA SER A 48 -22.44 -26.11 -0.52
C SER A 48 -21.42 -27.25 -0.40
N LYS A 49 -21.73 -28.37 -1.08
CA LYS A 49 -20.95 -29.63 -1.12
C LYS A 49 -19.51 -29.49 -1.66
N ASP A 50 -19.18 -28.41 -2.40
CA ASP A 50 -17.86 -28.15 -2.96
C ASP A 50 -17.07 -27.06 -2.21
N ALA A 51 -17.37 -26.89 -0.93
CA ALA A 51 -16.81 -25.81 -0.09
C ALA A 51 -15.30 -25.68 -0.19
N LEU A 52 -14.53 -26.77 -0.16
CA LEU A 52 -13.06 -26.73 -0.16
C LEU A 52 -12.47 -26.22 -1.47
N LYS A 53 -13.02 -26.61 -2.62
CA LYS A 53 -12.58 -26.14 -3.95
C LYS A 53 -12.89 -24.64 -4.11
N THR A 54 -14.07 -24.25 -3.70
CA THR A 54 -14.53 -22.87 -3.78
C THR A 54 -13.74 -21.95 -2.84
N LEU A 55 -13.42 -22.41 -1.63
CA LEU A 55 -12.53 -21.69 -0.69
C LEU A 55 -11.16 -21.42 -1.31
N ARG A 56 -10.53 -22.44 -1.89
CA ARG A 56 -9.23 -22.30 -2.56
C ARG A 56 -9.30 -21.35 -3.76
N ALA A 57 -10.34 -21.47 -4.58
CA ALA A 57 -10.53 -20.60 -5.74
C ALA A 57 -10.70 -19.12 -5.32
N ARG A 58 -11.48 -18.85 -4.27
CA ARG A 58 -11.70 -17.50 -3.76
C ARG A 58 -10.44 -16.92 -3.12
N SER A 59 -9.69 -17.70 -2.33
CA SER A 59 -8.42 -17.26 -1.78
C SER A 59 -7.42 -16.93 -2.89
N PHE A 60 -7.30 -17.78 -3.89
CA PHE A 60 -6.44 -17.56 -5.05
C PHE A 60 -6.87 -16.32 -5.86
N TYR A 61 -8.18 -16.13 -6.02
CA TYR A 61 -8.71 -14.95 -6.70
C TYR A 61 -8.33 -13.64 -5.97
N LEU A 62 -8.47 -13.60 -4.63
CA LEU A 62 -8.07 -12.43 -3.85
C LEU A 62 -6.57 -12.16 -3.94
N GLU A 63 -5.76 -13.20 -4.01
CA GLU A 63 -4.31 -13.09 -4.16
C GLU A 63 -3.94 -12.48 -5.52
N ILE A 64 -4.54 -12.98 -6.61
CA ILE A 64 -4.38 -12.40 -7.96
C ILE A 64 -4.87 -10.95 -8.02
N MET A 65 -6.00 -10.66 -7.40
CA MET A 65 -6.54 -9.30 -7.35
C MET A 65 -5.56 -8.35 -6.63
N MET A 66 -4.99 -8.77 -5.51
CA MET A 66 -4.00 -7.98 -4.78
C MET A 66 -2.73 -7.76 -5.59
N GLU A 67 -2.23 -8.80 -6.26
CA GLU A 67 -1.08 -8.71 -7.17
C GLU A 67 -1.35 -7.72 -8.32
N HIS A 68 -2.55 -7.76 -8.91
CA HIS A 68 -2.95 -6.83 -9.96
C HIS A 68 -3.01 -5.39 -9.45
N MET A 69 -3.55 -5.15 -8.26
CA MET A 69 -3.56 -3.83 -7.64
C MET A 69 -2.14 -3.29 -7.44
N ILE A 70 -1.23 -4.13 -6.94
CA ILE A 70 0.19 -3.79 -6.75
C ILE A 70 0.84 -3.39 -8.07
N ASP A 71 0.71 -4.21 -9.11
CA ASP A 71 1.32 -3.95 -10.41
C ASP A 71 0.74 -2.68 -11.05
N THR A 72 -0.58 -2.50 -10.99
CA THR A 72 -1.24 -1.30 -11.53
C THR A 72 -0.78 -0.03 -10.80
N LEU A 73 -0.64 -0.08 -9.49
CA LEU A 73 -0.14 1.06 -8.71
C LEU A 73 1.31 1.39 -9.07
N LEU A 74 2.18 0.38 -9.13
CA LEU A 74 3.59 0.57 -9.50
C LEU A 74 3.73 1.14 -10.92
N GLU A 75 2.93 0.67 -11.87
CA GLU A 75 2.90 1.19 -13.25
C GLU A 75 2.47 2.67 -13.27
N ARG A 76 1.40 3.05 -12.56
CA ARG A 76 0.96 4.45 -12.46
C ARG A 76 2.02 5.37 -11.85
N LEU A 77 2.83 4.84 -10.96
CA LEU A 77 3.94 5.55 -10.33
C LEU A 77 5.23 5.53 -11.19
N SER A 78 5.22 4.85 -12.34
CA SER A 78 6.42 4.57 -13.15
C SER A 78 7.54 3.91 -12.34
N LEU A 79 7.16 3.01 -11.43
CA LEU A 79 8.04 2.22 -10.58
C LEU A 79 8.03 0.75 -11.00
N SER A 80 8.84 -0.05 -10.36
CA SER A 80 8.93 -1.49 -10.62
C SER A 80 8.74 -2.31 -9.35
N ARG A 81 8.65 -3.64 -9.49
CA ARG A 81 8.60 -4.56 -8.34
C ARG A 81 9.84 -4.52 -7.42
N ALA A 82 10.92 -3.85 -7.80
CA ALA A 82 12.03 -3.54 -6.89
C ALA A 82 11.59 -2.63 -5.71
N ASN A 83 10.48 -1.92 -5.86
CA ASN A 83 9.87 -1.12 -4.80
C ASN A 83 8.97 -1.92 -3.85
N LEU A 84 8.60 -3.15 -4.22
CA LEU A 84 7.79 -4.05 -3.40
C LEU A 84 8.68 -4.82 -2.43
N LEU A 85 8.43 -4.68 -1.13
CA LEU A 85 9.16 -5.39 -0.07
C LEU A 85 8.51 -6.73 0.26
N TYR A 86 7.18 -6.76 0.23
CA TYR A 86 6.39 -7.94 0.59
C TYR A 86 4.98 -7.85 -0.01
N ALA A 87 4.43 -8.99 -0.43
CA ALA A 87 3.02 -9.17 -0.74
C ALA A 87 2.56 -10.55 -0.25
N GLY A 88 1.39 -10.62 0.36
CA GLY A 88 0.78 -11.87 0.82
C GLY A 88 -0.31 -11.65 1.86
N GLY A 89 -1.25 -12.59 1.96
CA GLY A 89 -2.31 -12.55 2.96
C GLY A 89 -3.24 -11.34 2.86
N GLY A 90 -3.37 -10.74 1.68
CA GLY A 90 -4.21 -9.57 1.46
C GLY A 90 -3.55 -8.23 1.81
N HIS A 91 -2.25 -8.21 2.09
CA HIS A 91 -1.52 -6.97 2.35
C HIS A 91 -0.16 -6.92 1.64
N CYS A 92 0.38 -5.73 1.47
CA CYS A 92 1.71 -5.52 0.89
C CYS A 92 2.45 -4.39 1.60
N TYR A 93 3.78 -4.38 1.44
CA TYR A 93 4.66 -3.28 1.85
C TYR A 93 5.50 -2.82 0.68
N MET A 94 5.62 -1.51 0.50
CA MET A 94 6.39 -0.88 -0.56
C MET A 94 7.25 0.27 -0.04
N ILE A 95 8.37 0.53 -0.70
CA ILE A 95 9.13 1.78 -0.54
C ILE A 95 8.89 2.64 -1.76
N LEU A 96 8.28 3.81 -1.53
CA LEU A 96 7.91 4.75 -2.59
C LEU A 96 8.64 6.09 -2.40
N PRO A 97 8.81 6.91 -3.44
CA PRO A 97 9.33 8.27 -3.29
C PRO A 97 8.38 9.17 -2.49
N ASN A 98 8.89 9.93 -1.53
CA ASN A 98 8.09 10.89 -0.77
C ASN A 98 7.95 12.21 -1.55
N THR A 99 7.03 12.24 -2.51
CA THR A 99 6.68 13.44 -3.28
C THR A 99 5.17 13.69 -3.26
N ALA A 100 4.78 14.96 -3.48
CA ALA A 100 3.36 15.30 -3.58
C ALA A 100 2.67 14.52 -4.71
N ALA A 101 3.32 14.42 -5.88
CA ALA A 101 2.78 13.67 -7.01
C ALA A 101 2.52 12.19 -6.70
N VAL A 102 3.41 11.53 -5.94
CA VAL A 102 3.17 10.14 -5.50
C VAL A 102 1.97 10.08 -4.57
N LYS A 103 1.86 10.98 -3.59
CA LYS A 103 0.73 11.02 -2.65
C LYS A 103 -0.61 11.25 -3.36
N ASP A 104 -0.64 12.10 -4.37
CA ASP A 104 -1.82 12.36 -5.20
C ASP A 104 -2.23 11.10 -6.00
N VAL A 105 -1.27 10.40 -6.60
CA VAL A 105 -1.52 9.13 -7.30
C VAL A 105 -2.07 8.07 -6.33
N LEU A 106 -1.49 7.96 -5.12
CA LEU A 106 -1.98 7.02 -4.10
C LEU A 106 -3.44 7.31 -3.72
N ALA A 107 -3.76 8.57 -3.43
CA ALA A 107 -5.13 8.97 -3.06
C ALA A 107 -6.14 8.66 -4.18
N LYS A 108 -5.81 9.00 -5.42
CA LYS A 108 -6.64 8.74 -6.59
C LYS A 108 -6.82 7.24 -6.83
N PHE A 109 -5.73 6.48 -6.82
CA PHE A 109 -5.76 5.03 -7.03
C PHE A 109 -6.64 4.32 -5.99
N MET A 110 -6.50 4.69 -4.71
CA MET A 110 -7.29 4.11 -3.63
C MET A 110 -8.78 4.44 -3.74
N GLY A 111 -9.12 5.67 -4.17
CA GLY A 111 -10.50 6.05 -4.45
C GLY A 111 -11.12 5.19 -5.55
N GLU A 112 -10.47 5.12 -6.71
CA GLU A 112 -10.92 4.32 -7.86
C GLU A 112 -11.01 2.81 -7.54
N THR A 113 -10.04 2.29 -6.79
CA THR A 113 -10.03 0.88 -6.38
C THR A 113 -11.20 0.54 -5.46
N ASN A 114 -11.47 1.37 -4.45
CA ASN A 114 -12.57 1.12 -3.53
C ASN A 114 -13.95 1.37 -4.15
N GLU A 115 -14.06 2.30 -5.12
CA GLU A 115 -15.27 2.46 -5.92
C GLU A 115 -15.55 1.18 -6.72
N TRP A 116 -14.56 0.67 -7.44
CA TRP A 116 -14.67 -0.59 -8.19
C TRP A 116 -15.00 -1.79 -7.28
N LEU A 117 -14.37 -1.89 -6.10
CA LEU A 117 -14.69 -2.93 -5.13
C LEU A 117 -16.15 -2.84 -4.65
N THR A 118 -16.65 -1.64 -4.39
CA THR A 118 -18.03 -1.42 -3.97
C THR A 118 -19.03 -1.79 -5.07
N GLU A 119 -18.75 -1.45 -6.33
CA GLU A 119 -19.60 -1.81 -7.46
C GLU A 119 -19.69 -3.32 -7.73
N ASN A 120 -18.61 -4.07 -7.47
CA ASN A 120 -18.53 -5.49 -7.81
C ASN A 120 -18.72 -6.45 -6.62
N TYR A 121 -18.49 -5.98 -5.39
CA TYR A 121 -18.53 -6.79 -4.16
C TYR A 121 -19.33 -6.13 -3.03
N ASP A 122 -20.10 -5.09 -3.33
CA ASP A 122 -20.82 -4.30 -2.34
C ASP A 122 -19.88 -3.80 -1.23
N ILE A 123 -20.30 -3.96 0.03
CA ILE A 123 -19.52 -3.57 1.20
C ILE A 123 -18.56 -4.67 1.70
N VAL A 124 -18.54 -5.84 1.05
CA VAL A 124 -17.79 -7.02 1.55
C VAL A 124 -16.28 -6.79 1.50
N LEU A 125 -15.77 -6.25 0.39
CA LEU A 125 -14.34 -6.01 0.21
C LEU A 125 -14.00 -4.51 0.25
N TYR A 126 -12.88 -4.20 0.90
CA TYR A 126 -12.34 -2.84 1.00
C TYR A 126 -10.83 -2.87 1.16
N VAL A 127 -10.12 -1.99 0.48
CA VAL A 127 -8.69 -1.80 0.67
C VAL A 127 -8.45 -0.54 1.48
N ALA A 128 -7.82 -0.69 2.65
CA ALA A 128 -7.26 0.41 3.41
C ALA A 128 -5.77 0.56 3.07
N ASP A 129 -5.28 1.78 3.04
CA ASP A 129 -3.88 2.08 2.84
C ASP A 129 -3.36 3.04 3.91
N GLY A 130 -2.04 3.03 4.07
CA GLY A 130 -1.36 3.94 4.97
C GLY A 130 0.12 4.06 4.61
N TYR A 131 0.73 5.16 5.03
CA TYR A 131 2.16 5.35 4.87
C TYR A 131 2.78 6.07 6.06
N ALA A 132 4.10 5.88 6.20
CA ALA A 132 4.95 6.66 7.08
C ALA A 132 6.09 7.27 6.26
N GLU A 133 6.38 8.55 6.50
CA GLU A 133 7.53 9.20 5.87
C GLU A 133 8.83 8.70 6.51
N ALA A 134 9.71 8.18 5.68
CA ALA A 134 10.94 7.52 6.08
C ALA A 134 12.19 8.20 5.51
N SER A 135 13.24 8.24 6.29
CA SER A 135 14.61 8.55 5.86
C SER A 135 15.44 7.26 5.74
N ALA A 136 16.59 7.34 5.10
CA ALA A 136 17.54 6.22 5.06
C ALA A 136 17.96 5.80 6.47
N ASP A 137 18.14 6.76 7.39
CA ASP A 137 18.47 6.46 8.79
C ASP A 137 17.34 5.69 9.49
N ASN A 138 16.08 6.09 9.31
CA ASN A 138 14.95 5.35 9.87
C ASN A 138 14.90 3.90 9.37
N LEU A 139 15.19 3.68 8.09
CA LEU A 139 15.24 2.33 7.48
C LEU A 139 16.40 1.50 8.04
N LYS A 140 17.49 2.14 8.48
CA LYS A 140 18.61 1.51 9.20
C LYS A 140 18.36 1.36 10.70
N ASN A 141 17.20 1.75 11.21
CA ASN A 141 16.88 1.81 12.62
C ASN A 141 17.76 2.79 13.42
N VAL A 142 18.04 3.96 12.84
CA VAL A 142 18.79 5.07 13.47
C VAL A 142 17.88 6.30 13.57
N PRO A 143 17.59 6.80 14.77
CA PRO A 143 17.93 6.22 16.07
C PRO A 143 17.26 4.88 16.32
N GLU A 144 17.73 4.15 17.34
CA GLU A 144 17.15 2.87 17.75
C GLU A 144 15.62 2.97 17.92
N LYS A 145 14.89 1.96 17.44
CA LYS A 145 13.41 1.85 17.38
C LYS A 145 12.73 2.68 16.28
N SER A 146 13.47 3.55 15.56
CA SER A 146 12.86 4.37 14.50
C SER A 146 12.24 3.52 13.37
N TYR A 147 12.78 2.33 13.09
CA TYR A 147 12.20 1.39 12.13
C TYR A 147 10.82 0.88 12.59
N GLY A 148 10.70 0.49 13.87
CA GLY A 148 9.42 0.06 14.44
C GLY A 148 8.36 1.17 14.45
N GLU A 149 8.77 2.41 14.70
CA GLU A 149 7.86 3.57 14.68
C GLU A 149 7.30 3.85 13.28
N LEU A 150 8.05 3.56 12.19
CA LEU A 150 7.50 3.65 10.83
C LEU A 150 6.32 2.70 10.63
N PHE A 151 6.49 1.43 11.02
CA PHE A 151 5.41 0.44 10.91
C PHE A 151 4.21 0.80 11.78
N LYS A 152 4.44 1.27 12.99
CA LYS A 152 3.38 1.73 13.90
C LYS A 152 2.58 2.89 13.29
N THR A 153 3.27 3.91 12.75
CA THR A 153 2.63 5.05 12.11
C THR A 153 1.78 4.62 10.93
N MET A 154 2.32 3.79 10.05
CA MET A 154 1.64 3.26 8.87
C MET A 154 0.42 2.40 9.26
N SER A 155 0.58 1.49 10.23
CA SER A 155 -0.50 0.62 10.70
C SER A 155 -1.63 1.40 11.38
N ASN A 156 -1.31 2.47 12.12
CA ASN A 156 -2.32 3.35 12.72
C ASN A 156 -3.16 4.04 11.63
N ALA A 157 -2.54 4.53 10.56
CA ALA A 157 -3.25 5.14 9.44
C ALA A 157 -4.20 4.16 8.75
N ILE A 158 -3.78 2.90 8.55
CA ILE A 158 -4.63 1.84 8.01
C ILE A 158 -5.80 1.54 8.96
N SER A 159 -5.54 1.40 10.26
CA SER A 159 -6.56 1.11 11.27
C SER A 159 -7.61 2.22 11.37
N GLU A 160 -7.21 3.47 11.28
CA GLU A 160 -8.11 4.63 11.26
C GLU A 160 -9.04 4.59 10.04
N LYS A 161 -8.52 4.32 8.84
CA LYS A 161 -9.34 4.20 7.63
C LYS A 161 -10.34 3.05 7.73
N LYS A 162 -9.93 1.89 8.25
CA LYS A 162 -10.83 0.76 8.50
C LYS A 162 -11.94 1.12 9.48
N SER A 163 -11.61 1.75 10.59
CA SER A 163 -12.58 2.17 11.60
C SER A 163 -13.59 3.17 11.06
N ASN A 164 -13.15 4.17 10.31
CA ASN A 164 -14.02 5.16 9.68
C ASN A 164 -14.99 4.53 8.68
N ARG A 165 -14.54 3.54 7.91
CA ARG A 165 -15.43 2.82 7.02
C ARG A 165 -16.53 2.06 7.77
N TYR A 166 -16.18 1.30 8.81
CA TYR A 166 -17.18 0.57 9.62
C TYR A 166 -18.23 1.51 10.23
N MET A 167 -17.83 2.68 10.70
CA MET A 167 -18.77 3.69 11.20
C MET A 167 -19.75 4.17 10.12
N ILE A 168 -19.27 4.44 8.90
CA ILE A 168 -20.12 4.86 7.77
C ILE A 168 -21.10 3.74 7.39
N GLU A 169 -20.66 2.49 7.36
CA GLU A 169 -21.50 1.33 7.07
C GLU A 169 -22.59 1.13 8.12
N GLN A 170 -22.27 1.26 9.41
CA GLN A 170 -23.25 1.22 10.49
C GLN A 170 -24.31 2.31 10.35
N ILE A 171 -23.91 3.54 10.04
CA ILE A 171 -24.85 4.66 9.83
C ILE A 171 -25.75 4.40 8.62
N LYS A 172 -25.23 3.87 7.51
CA LYS A 172 -26.02 3.53 6.32
C LYS A 172 -27.05 2.44 6.63
N ASN A 173 -26.68 1.40 7.37
CA ASN A 173 -27.58 0.33 7.76
C ASN A 173 -28.68 0.79 8.71
N LEU A 174 -28.40 1.76 9.59
CA LEU A 174 -29.41 2.37 10.48
C LEU A 174 -30.40 3.28 9.75
N ASN A 175 -29.98 3.90 8.64
CA ASN A 175 -30.83 4.81 7.85
C ASN A 175 -31.55 4.13 6.68
N GLY A 176 -31.26 2.87 6.41
CA GLY A 176 -31.86 2.07 5.33
C GLY A 176 -32.89 1.03 5.78
N SER A 177 -33.25 1.04 7.06
CA SER A 177 -34.32 0.17 7.67
C SER A 177 -35.60 0.94 7.91
#